data_ceef0927cabab76491e574b53b00d808
#
_entry.id   ceef0927cabab76491e574b53b00d808
#
_cell.length_a   1.000
_cell.length_b   1.000
_cell.length_c   1.000
_cell.angle_alpha   90.00
_cell.angle_beta   90.00
_cell.angle_gamma   90.00
#
_symmetry.space_group_name_H-M   'P 1'
#
loop_
_entity.id
_entity.type
_entity.pdbx_description
1 polymer ?
#
loop_
_entity_poly.entity_id
_entity_poly.type
_entity_poly.pdbx_seq_one_letter_code
_entity_poly.pdbx_strand_id
1 'polypeptide(L)'
;MAVTEETFEGLRKKASWETVIKNVEEFLEAKKQGRYEYPFVRMQIIDLQQTHGEIHGFVERWLDKADVIYIKNFEEMRQSFDEEHSKRLRLVEEKEETRIPCKQLFFTQNVNSNGDITLCCHDPHGYLVVANVELESVGKL
;
A
#
# COMPACT_ATOMS: atom_id res chain seq x y z
N MET A 1 -0.92 7.61 3.33
CA MET A 1 -1.22 8.17 4.68
C MET A 1 -2.11 9.38 4.46
N ALA A 2 -3.12 9.63 5.30
CA ALA A 2 -3.93 10.87 5.19
C ALA A 2 -3.25 12.03 5.95
N VAL A 3 -3.67 13.27 5.69
CA VAL A 3 -3.11 14.49 6.31
C VAL A 3 -3.84 14.85 7.57
N THR A 4 -5.16 14.68 7.59
CA THR A 4 -6.00 14.98 8.73
C THR A 4 -6.26 13.77 9.61
N GLU A 5 -6.46 13.99 10.90
CA GLU A 5 -6.83 12.97 11.86
C GLU A 5 -8.14 12.28 11.48
N GLU A 6 -9.16 13.07 11.13
CA GLU A 6 -10.48 12.59 10.75
C GLU A 6 -10.40 11.60 9.57
N THR A 7 -9.72 11.97 8.49
CA THR A 7 -9.56 11.10 7.32
C THR A 7 -8.72 9.87 7.63
N PHE A 8 -7.63 10.04 8.40
CA PHE A 8 -6.74 8.93 8.73
C PHE A 8 -7.44 7.88 9.60
N GLU A 9 -8.09 8.28 10.68
CA GLU A 9 -8.75 7.38 11.61
C GLU A 9 -10.05 6.81 11.04
N GLY A 10 -10.72 7.56 10.16
CA GLY A 10 -11.86 7.06 9.38
C GLY A 10 -11.48 5.90 8.44
N LEU A 11 -10.30 5.96 7.82
CA LEU A 11 -9.79 4.91 6.92
C LEU A 11 -9.06 3.78 7.65
N ARG A 12 -8.51 4.03 8.84
CA ARG A 12 -7.68 3.08 9.60
C ARG A 12 -8.22 2.87 11.00
N LYS A 13 -9.16 1.94 11.12
CA LYS A 13 -9.76 1.58 12.41
C LYS A 13 -8.68 1.24 13.44
N LYS A 14 -8.82 1.79 14.66
CA LYS A 14 -7.90 1.57 15.81
C LYS A 14 -6.49 2.14 15.64
N ALA A 15 -6.20 2.95 14.63
CA ALA A 15 -4.95 3.69 14.54
C ALA A 15 -5.14 5.10 15.09
N SER A 16 -4.14 5.62 15.82
CA SER A 16 -4.09 7.02 16.24
C SER A 16 -3.22 7.80 15.27
N TRP A 17 -3.78 8.81 14.64
CA TRP A 17 -3.10 9.70 13.72
C TRP A 17 -1.93 10.42 14.41
N GLU A 18 -2.17 10.99 15.58
CA GLU A 18 -1.15 11.69 16.37
C GLU A 18 0.07 10.81 16.65
N THR A 19 -0.17 9.57 17.11
CA THR A 19 0.89 8.62 17.40
C THR A 19 1.71 8.27 16.15
N VAL A 20 1.05 8.04 15.02
CA VAL A 20 1.73 7.70 13.77
C VAL A 20 2.55 8.87 13.24
N ILE A 21 1.99 10.08 13.26
CA ILE A 21 2.70 11.29 12.82
C ILE A 21 3.93 11.54 13.70
N LYS A 22 3.77 11.49 15.01
CA LYS A 22 4.87 11.67 15.97
C LYS A 22 6.00 10.66 15.69
N ASN A 23 5.69 9.39 15.58
CA ASN A 23 6.69 8.35 15.33
C ASN A 23 7.43 8.56 14.00
N VAL A 24 6.71 8.98 12.95
CA VAL A 24 7.32 9.27 11.64
C VAL A 24 8.23 10.48 11.73
N GLU A 25 7.79 11.56 12.38
CA GLU A 25 8.59 12.78 12.51
C GLU A 25 9.84 12.54 13.38
N GLU A 26 9.72 11.82 14.50
CA GLU A 26 10.86 11.42 15.34
C GLU A 26 11.86 10.56 14.56
N PHE A 27 11.38 9.62 13.76
CA PHE A 27 12.23 8.78 12.92
C PHE A 27 13.00 9.60 11.86
N LEU A 28 12.31 10.51 11.17
CA LEU A 28 12.92 11.37 10.16
C LEU A 28 13.95 12.32 10.76
N GLU A 29 13.64 12.87 11.94
CA GLU A 29 14.58 13.72 12.67
C GLU A 29 15.83 12.95 13.14
N ALA A 30 15.65 11.73 13.67
CA ALA A 30 16.78 10.88 14.05
C ALA A 30 17.67 10.53 12.84
N LYS A 31 17.06 10.23 11.68
CA LYS A 31 17.78 10.01 10.42
C LYS A 31 18.61 11.23 10.05
N LYS A 32 18.03 12.41 10.11
CA LYS A 32 18.69 13.68 9.76
C LYS A 32 19.84 14.01 10.72
N GLN A 33 19.62 13.90 12.03
CA GLN A 33 20.65 14.16 13.05
C GLN A 33 21.83 13.20 12.94
N GLY A 34 21.54 11.91 12.67
CA GLY A 34 22.56 10.89 12.47
C GLY A 34 23.27 10.99 11.11
N ARG A 35 22.81 11.87 10.21
CA ARG A 35 23.26 11.96 8.82
C ARG A 35 23.25 10.62 8.09
N TYR A 36 22.23 9.79 8.39
CA TYR A 36 22.10 8.48 7.78
C TYR A 36 21.52 8.60 6.37
N GLU A 37 22.19 8.03 5.38
CA GLU A 37 21.68 7.89 4.03
C GLU A 37 20.55 6.86 3.98
N TYR A 38 20.66 5.79 4.73
CA TYR A 38 19.67 4.72 4.83
C TYR A 38 19.02 4.67 6.22
N PRO A 39 17.79 4.12 6.34
CA PRO A 39 16.96 3.62 5.24
C PRO A 39 16.39 4.74 4.36
N PHE A 40 16.14 4.42 3.08
CA PHE A 40 15.45 5.31 2.15
C PHE A 40 13.97 5.41 2.51
N VAL A 41 13.49 6.62 2.74
CA VAL A 41 12.13 6.85 3.26
C VAL A 41 11.22 7.35 2.14
N ARG A 42 10.20 6.57 1.84
CA ARG A 42 9.14 6.95 0.90
C ARG A 42 7.84 7.21 1.66
N MET A 43 7.33 8.42 1.55
CA MET A 43 6.00 8.78 2.04
C MET A 43 4.97 8.57 0.94
N GLN A 44 3.86 7.90 1.26
CA GLN A 44 2.84 7.56 0.27
C GLN A 44 1.45 7.97 0.73
N ILE A 45 0.69 8.59 -0.18
CA ILE A 45 -0.75 8.78 -0.08
C ILE A 45 -1.44 8.05 -1.24
N ILE A 46 -2.61 7.46 -0.97
CA ILE A 46 -3.45 6.88 -2.01
C ILE A 46 -4.51 7.90 -2.35
N ASP A 47 -4.71 8.17 -3.63
CA ASP A 47 -5.72 9.08 -4.14
C ASP A 47 -7.10 8.40 -4.10
N LEU A 48 -7.87 8.75 -3.06
CA LEU A 48 -9.24 8.30 -2.79
C LEU A 48 -10.17 9.52 -2.78
N GLN A 49 -11.48 9.31 -2.86
CA GLN A 49 -12.43 10.40 -2.65
C GLN A 49 -12.17 11.19 -1.38
N GLN A 50 -11.85 10.49 -0.28
CA GLN A 50 -11.61 11.07 1.03
C GLN A 50 -10.27 11.80 1.14
N THR A 51 -9.26 11.39 0.38
CA THR A 51 -7.89 11.93 0.48
C THR A 51 -7.52 12.86 -0.66
N HIS A 52 -8.33 12.95 -1.72
CA HIS A 52 -8.03 13.75 -2.90
C HIS A 52 -7.74 15.22 -2.57
N GLY A 53 -8.57 15.82 -1.75
CA GLY A 53 -8.39 17.20 -1.29
C GLY A 53 -7.18 17.41 -0.38
N GLU A 54 -6.62 16.34 0.18
CA GLU A 54 -5.49 16.39 1.10
C GLU A 54 -4.14 16.20 0.42
N ILE A 55 -4.10 15.87 -0.88
CA ILE A 55 -2.85 15.53 -1.59
C ILE A 55 -1.86 16.68 -1.53
N HIS A 56 -2.31 17.91 -1.75
CA HIS A 56 -1.44 19.09 -1.71
C HIS A 56 -0.82 19.27 -0.32
N GLY A 57 -1.63 19.26 0.74
CA GLY A 57 -1.14 19.34 2.11
C GLY A 57 -0.21 18.19 2.51
N PHE A 58 -0.44 16.97 1.94
CA PHE A 58 0.46 15.85 2.12
C PHE A 58 1.84 16.12 1.49
N VAL A 59 1.87 16.62 0.28
CA VAL A 59 3.12 16.97 -0.40
C VAL A 59 3.85 18.07 0.36
N GLU A 60 3.19 19.16 0.72
CA GLU A 60 3.79 20.26 1.48
C GLU A 60 4.38 19.80 2.83
N ARG A 61 3.69 18.91 3.54
CA ARG A 61 4.16 18.42 4.83
C ARG A 61 5.45 17.62 4.75
N TRP A 62 5.62 16.82 3.69
CA TRP A 62 6.69 15.81 3.62
C TRP A 62 7.77 16.09 2.59
N LEU A 63 7.61 17.12 1.72
CA LEU A 63 8.52 17.39 0.60
C LEU A 63 9.98 17.55 1.02
N ASP A 64 10.21 18.25 2.13
CA ASP A 64 11.58 18.53 2.64
C ASP A 64 12.04 17.54 3.71
N LYS A 65 11.25 16.52 4.01
CA LYS A 65 11.52 15.59 5.10
C LYS A 65 11.77 14.16 4.63
N ALA A 66 11.09 13.73 3.57
CA ALA A 66 11.20 12.38 3.03
C ALA A 66 12.08 12.33 1.79
N ASP A 67 12.69 11.18 1.51
CA ASP A 67 13.51 10.99 0.31
C ASP A 67 12.65 10.96 -0.97
N VAL A 68 11.42 10.42 -0.88
CA VAL A 68 10.45 10.38 -2.00
C VAL A 68 9.03 10.54 -1.48
N ILE A 69 8.23 11.29 -2.25
CA ILE A 69 6.76 11.34 -2.12
C ILE A 69 6.15 10.57 -3.27
N TYR A 70 5.21 9.69 -2.95
CA TYR A 70 4.51 8.88 -3.93
C TYR A 70 2.99 9.03 -3.78
N ILE A 71 2.34 9.49 -4.85
CA ILE A 71 0.88 9.55 -4.95
C ILE A 71 0.45 8.33 -5.76
N LYS A 72 -0.29 7.42 -5.13
CA LYS A 72 -0.73 6.17 -5.74
C LYS A 72 -2.22 6.25 -6.05
N ASN A 73 -2.61 5.85 -7.25
CA ASN A 73 -4.02 5.63 -7.56
C ASN A 73 -4.55 4.44 -6.74
N PHE A 74 -5.83 4.46 -6.42
CA PHE A 74 -6.47 3.33 -5.75
C PHE A 74 -6.50 2.12 -6.70
N GLU A 75 -5.92 1.03 -6.22
CA GLU A 75 -5.99 -0.28 -6.89
C GLU A 75 -6.84 -1.20 -6.03
N GLU A 76 -7.93 -1.67 -6.60
CA GLU A 76 -8.81 -2.61 -5.94
C GLU A 76 -8.25 -4.03 -6.00
N MET A 77 -8.21 -4.69 -4.83
CA MET A 77 -8.10 -6.14 -4.78
C MET A 77 -9.51 -6.70 -4.99
N ARG A 78 -9.82 -7.16 -6.21
CA ARG A 78 -11.18 -7.54 -6.67
C ARG A 78 -11.97 -8.46 -5.74
N GLN A 79 -11.32 -9.08 -4.78
CA GLN A 79 -11.93 -10.06 -3.87
C GLN A 79 -12.03 -9.57 -2.41
N SER A 80 -11.55 -8.36 -2.13
CA SER A 80 -11.41 -7.87 -0.74
C SER A 80 -12.56 -6.98 -0.29
N PHE A 81 -13.31 -6.39 -1.22
CA PHE A 81 -14.37 -5.44 -0.93
C PHE A 81 -15.64 -5.80 -1.68
N ASP A 82 -16.79 -5.50 -1.08
CA ASP A 82 -18.04 -5.48 -1.82
C ASP A 82 -18.05 -4.32 -2.84
N GLU A 83 -18.90 -4.44 -3.85
CA GLU A 83 -18.95 -3.47 -4.96
C GLU A 83 -19.35 -2.06 -4.49
N GLU A 84 -20.18 -1.97 -3.45
CA GLU A 84 -20.60 -0.69 -2.89
C GLU A 84 -19.45 0.01 -2.18
N HIS A 85 -18.64 -0.74 -1.42
CA HIS A 85 -17.45 -0.20 -0.75
C HIS A 85 -16.41 0.29 -1.77
N SER A 86 -16.19 -0.48 -2.82
CA SER A 86 -15.25 -0.12 -3.89
C SER A 86 -15.66 1.15 -4.62
N LYS A 87 -16.95 1.32 -4.94
CA LYS A 87 -17.48 2.54 -5.57
C LYS A 87 -17.26 3.79 -4.71
N ARG A 88 -17.33 3.67 -3.39
CA ARG A 88 -17.08 4.80 -2.45
C ARG A 88 -15.62 5.25 -2.40
N LEU A 89 -14.69 4.39 -2.77
CA LEU A 89 -13.25 4.68 -2.74
C LEU A 89 -12.73 5.23 -4.08
N ARG A 90 -13.41 4.94 -5.18
CA ARG A 90 -12.97 5.35 -6.52
C ARG A 90 -13.27 6.82 -6.81
N LEU A 91 -12.29 7.52 -7.38
CA LEU A 91 -12.45 8.88 -7.90
C LEU A 91 -12.96 8.91 -9.35
N VAL A 92 -12.58 7.89 -10.12
CA VAL A 92 -12.86 7.81 -11.56
C VAL A 92 -13.33 6.40 -11.88
N GLU A 93 -14.34 6.28 -12.76
CA GLU A 93 -14.75 4.99 -13.33
C GLU A 93 -13.60 4.38 -14.12
N GLU A 94 -13.39 3.07 -13.94
CA GLU A 94 -12.36 2.34 -14.70
C GLU A 94 -12.65 2.49 -16.21
N LYS A 95 -11.69 3.09 -16.93
CA LYS A 95 -11.65 2.92 -18.39
C LYS A 95 -11.25 1.47 -18.67
N GLU A 96 -11.85 0.87 -19.70
CA GLU A 96 -11.38 -0.41 -20.23
C GLU A 96 -9.89 -0.26 -20.60
N GLU A 97 -9.01 -0.69 -19.70
CA GLU A 97 -7.58 -0.74 -19.97
C GLU A 97 -7.28 -1.99 -20.78
N THR A 98 -6.42 -1.84 -21.78
CA THR A 98 -5.85 -2.96 -22.52
C THR A 98 -5.15 -3.88 -21.51
N ARG A 99 -5.60 -5.13 -21.38
CA ARG A 99 -5.00 -6.11 -20.45
C ARG A 99 -3.56 -6.39 -20.87
N ILE A 100 -2.63 -5.87 -20.07
CA ILE A 100 -1.20 -6.20 -20.18
C ILE A 100 -0.92 -7.35 -19.19
N PRO A 101 -0.23 -8.42 -19.60
CA PRO A 101 0.17 -9.49 -18.69
C PRO A 101 0.95 -8.92 -17.49
N CYS A 102 0.56 -9.33 -16.29
CA CYS A 102 1.22 -8.88 -15.06
C CYS A 102 2.63 -9.47 -14.99
N LYS A 103 3.65 -8.60 -14.95
CA LYS A 103 5.05 -9.02 -14.85
C LYS A 103 5.36 -9.71 -13.51
N GLN A 104 4.64 -9.38 -12.45
CA GLN A 104 4.87 -9.96 -11.12
C GLN A 104 4.76 -11.49 -11.11
N LEU A 105 3.90 -12.06 -11.95
CA LEU A 105 3.76 -13.50 -12.11
C LEU A 105 5.08 -14.21 -12.42
N PHE A 106 6.02 -13.54 -13.07
CA PHE A 106 7.30 -14.11 -13.51
C PHE A 106 8.48 -13.78 -12.58
N PHE A 107 8.30 -12.85 -11.66
CA PHE A 107 9.40 -12.34 -10.83
C PHE A 107 9.16 -12.48 -9.32
N THR A 108 7.94 -12.80 -8.90
CA THR A 108 7.61 -12.91 -7.47
C THR A 108 6.85 -14.20 -7.17
N GLN A 109 7.13 -14.77 -6.01
CA GLN A 109 6.31 -15.79 -5.39
C GLN A 109 5.64 -15.19 -4.16
N ASN A 110 4.35 -15.46 -4.01
CA ASN A 110 3.58 -15.02 -2.86
C ASN A 110 3.30 -16.22 -1.98
N VAL A 111 3.75 -16.16 -0.73
CA VAL A 111 3.54 -17.23 0.24
C VAL A 111 2.59 -16.71 1.30
N ASN A 112 1.47 -17.38 1.49
CA ASN A 112 0.49 -17.08 2.50
C ASN A 112 0.92 -17.63 3.88
N SER A 113 0.29 -17.16 4.94
CA SER A 113 0.63 -17.55 6.32
C SER A 113 0.48 -19.05 6.62
N ASN A 114 -0.32 -19.76 5.83
CA ASN A 114 -0.51 -21.22 5.89
C ASN A 114 0.47 -22.02 5.02
N GLY A 115 1.47 -21.34 4.43
CA GLY A 115 2.46 -21.96 3.55
C GLY A 115 2.04 -22.12 2.09
N ASP A 116 0.80 -21.77 1.71
CA ASP A 116 0.36 -21.85 0.32
C ASP A 116 1.09 -20.83 -0.56
N ILE A 117 1.55 -21.29 -1.73
CA ILE A 117 2.13 -20.45 -2.76
C ILE A 117 1.07 -20.09 -3.77
N THR A 118 0.83 -18.76 -3.94
CA THR A 118 -0.16 -18.23 -4.87
C THR A 118 0.48 -17.51 -6.03
N LEU A 119 -0.19 -17.51 -7.19
CA LEU A 119 0.30 -16.88 -8.41
C LEU A 119 0.18 -15.34 -8.40
N CYS A 120 -0.64 -14.78 -7.53
CA CYS A 120 -0.97 -13.37 -7.57
C CYS A 120 -0.92 -12.73 -6.18
N CYS A 121 -0.21 -11.60 -6.05
CA CYS A 121 -0.21 -10.80 -4.81
C CYS A 121 -1.58 -10.14 -4.51
N HIS A 122 -2.49 -10.12 -5.48
CA HIS A 122 -3.87 -9.66 -5.33
C HIS A 122 -4.85 -10.82 -5.07
N ASP A 123 -4.35 -11.99 -4.69
CA ASP A 123 -5.16 -13.14 -4.26
C ASP A 123 -5.01 -13.40 -2.76
N PRO A 124 -5.60 -12.55 -1.89
CA PRO A 124 -5.46 -12.66 -0.44
C PRO A 124 -6.16 -13.88 0.14
N HIS A 125 -7.07 -14.48 -0.61
CA HIS A 125 -7.85 -15.66 -0.18
C HIS A 125 -7.27 -16.99 -0.66
N GLY A 126 -6.22 -16.95 -1.52
CA GLY A 126 -5.58 -18.14 -2.01
C GLY A 126 -6.47 -19.00 -2.93
N TYR A 127 -7.18 -18.37 -3.88
CA TYR A 127 -7.95 -19.12 -4.88
C TYR A 127 -7.07 -19.76 -5.96
N LEU A 128 -5.87 -19.22 -6.18
CA LEU A 128 -4.92 -19.68 -7.19
C LEU A 128 -3.67 -20.28 -6.52
N VAL A 129 -3.87 -21.26 -5.65
CA VAL A 129 -2.78 -21.99 -5.02
C VAL A 129 -2.13 -22.93 -6.04
N VAL A 130 -0.82 -22.88 -6.16
CA VAL A 130 -0.03 -23.72 -7.08
C VAL A 130 0.85 -24.72 -6.34
N ALA A 131 1.23 -24.44 -5.09
CA ALA A 131 2.06 -25.31 -4.27
C ALA A 131 1.95 -24.91 -2.80
N ASN A 132 2.60 -25.69 -1.91
CA ASN A 132 2.72 -25.35 -0.49
C ASN A 132 4.16 -25.61 -0.03
N VAL A 133 4.77 -24.68 0.70
CA VAL A 133 6.19 -24.74 1.13
C VAL A 133 6.49 -25.88 2.10
N GLU A 134 5.49 -26.43 2.78
CA GLU A 134 5.65 -27.57 3.67
C GLU A 134 5.69 -28.91 2.91
N LEU A 135 5.09 -28.93 1.72
CA LEU A 135 4.96 -30.14 0.90
C LEU A 135 6.03 -30.23 -0.19
N GLU A 136 6.53 -29.09 -0.65
CA GLU A 136 7.46 -29.03 -1.78
C GLU A 136 8.62 -28.06 -1.52
N SER A 137 9.82 -28.42 -1.99
CA SER A 137 10.96 -27.50 -1.95
C SER A 137 10.75 -26.36 -2.96
N VAL A 138 10.84 -25.12 -2.49
CA VAL A 138 10.69 -23.90 -3.31
C VAL A 138 11.60 -23.88 -4.55
N GLY A 139 12.71 -24.60 -4.54
CA GLY A 139 13.63 -24.70 -5.68
C GLY A 139 13.23 -25.69 -6.77
N LYS A 140 12.06 -26.35 -6.66
CA LYS A 140 11.51 -27.26 -7.67
C LYS A 140 10.26 -26.74 -8.37
N LEU A 141 9.85 -25.50 -8.05
CA LEU A 141 8.71 -24.79 -8.63
C LEU A 141 9.18 -23.92 -9.85
#